data_2c728baf5fa678c1ac2029059cd41f41
#
_entry.id   2c728baf5fa678c1ac2029059cd41f41
#
_cell.length_a   1.000
_cell.length_b   1.000
_cell.length_c   1.000
_cell.angle_alpha   90.00
_cell.angle_beta   90.00
_cell.angle_gamma   90.00
#
_symmetry.space_group_name_H-M   'P 1'
#
loop_
_entity.id
_entity.type
_entity.pdbx_description
1 polymer ?
#
loop_
_entity_poly.entity_id
_entity_poly.type
_entity_poly.pdbx_seq_one_letter_code
_entity_poly.pdbx_strand_id
1 'polypeptide(L)'
;MSENTRSDTHSETYAELAAVGPYGVRPGHALITMVEPRPGHEYAYNRWYEDDHFYAGAMAMPWMSAGRRWVATRDLQLLRLPEKSAVAQPVTAGCYLTTYWVTDGRYDDHMKWTVAINKRLNRDGRVYRDRTHVFTAFQDHEATVYRDGAAGPRDFHALDHPYAGLVLEVVDAESPEQRAELLEWLVSRHLPKRVAGSPAAMVTVFRPTPLPGDRMTYVKQVEGVDTRLTLLWFLEADPRECWDPYFTGLDAAVTEAGLGRVELLAPFVPTIPGTDKYVDQLR
;
A
#
# COMPACT_ATOMS: atom_id res chain seq x y z
N MET A 1 15.18 -52.00 -12.30
CA MET A 1 15.37 -51.24 -11.05
C MET A 1 15.82 -49.84 -11.46
N SER A 2 14.88 -48.94 -11.56
CA SER A 2 15.18 -47.50 -11.80
C SER A 2 14.92 -46.76 -10.50
N GLU A 3 16.00 -46.42 -9.81
CA GLU A 3 15.97 -45.62 -8.61
C GLU A 3 15.46 -44.19 -8.90
N ASN A 4 14.62 -43.76 -8.04
CA ASN A 4 13.83 -42.54 -8.07
C ASN A 4 14.75 -41.36 -7.66
N THR A 5 15.47 -40.77 -8.61
CA THR A 5 16.40 -39.65 -8.39
C THR A 5 15.69 -38.27 -8.27
N ARG A 6 14.37 -38.23 -8.08
CA ARG A 6 13.60 -36.98 -7.97
C ARG A 6 13.50 -36.38 -6.54
N SER A 7 13.91 -37.11 -5.49
CA SER A 7 13.72 -36.61 -4.11
C SER A 7 14.84 -35.68 -3.60
N ASP A 8 16.08 -35.84 -4.11
CA ASP A 8 17.22 -35.14 -3.53
C ASP A 8 17.36 -33.68 -3.94
N THR A 9 17.03 -33.33 -5.20
CA THR A 9 17.14 -31.96 -5.69
C THR A 9 16.15 -31.00 -5.01
N HIS A 10 14.95 -31.44 -4.60
CA HIS A 10 14.00 -30.62 -3.86
C HIS A 10 14.43 -30.39 -2.42
N SER A 11 15.04 -31.37 -1.78
CA SER A 11 15.58 -31.29 -0.40
C SER A 11 16.71 -30.27 -0.28
N GLU A 12 17.62 -30.23 -1.24
CA GLU A 12 18.72 -29.25 -1.30
C GLU A 12 18.20 -27.84 -1.48
N THR A 13 17.23 -27.62 -2.37
CA THR A 13 16.63 -26.30 -2.60
C THR A 13 15.94 -25.74 -1.36
N TYR A 14 15.20 -26.56 -0.62
CA TYR A 14 14.56 -26.12 0.63
C TYR A 14 15.59 -25.88 1.75
N ALA A 15 16.66 -26.65 1.82
CA ALA A 15 17.75 -26.42 2.76
C ALA A 15 18.50 -25.12 2.47
N GLU A 16 18.73 -24.79 1.20
CA GLU A 16 19.31 -23.51 0.78
C GLU A 16 18.40 -22.32 1.14
N LEU A 17 17.09 -22.42 0.88
CA LEU A 17 16.12 -21.39 1.26
C LEU A 17 16.06 -21.22 2.78
N ALA A 18 16.06 -22.31 3.53
CA ALA A 18 16.04 -22.26 4.99
C ALA A 18 17.35 -21.71 5.59
N ALA A 19 18.49 -21.94 4.93
CA ALA A 19 19.79 -21.43 5.38
C ALA A 19 19.91 -19.90 5.30
N VAL A 20 19.06 -19.24 4.50
CA VAL A 20 19.03 -17.77 4.36
C VAL A 20 18.17 -17.11 5.46
N GLY A 21 17.31 -17.88 6.13
CA GLY A 21 16.49 -17.41 7.25
C GLY A 21 17.13 -17.60 8.63
N PRO A 22 16.43 -17.20 9.71
CA PRO A 22 15.14 -16.52 9.71
C PRO A 22 15.23 -15.06 9.25
N TYR A 23 14.19 -14.61 8.57
CA TYR A 23 14.09 -13.21 8.13
C TYR A 23 13.70 -12.28 9.29
N GLY A 24 14.04 -10.99 9.15
CA GLY A 24 13.59 -9.98 10.08
C GLY A 24 12.06 -9.84 10.08
N VAL A 25 11.48 -9.68 11.25
CA VAL A 25 10.02 -9.50 11.43
C VAL A 25 9.72 -8.00 11.42
N ARG A 26 9.82 -7.39 10.24
CA ARG A 26 9.49 -5.99 9.98
C ARG A 26 9.14 -5.81 8.49
N PRO A 27 8.34 -4.79 8.12
CA PRO A 27 8.19 -4.41 6.73
C PRO A 27 9.52 -3.92 6.17
N GLY A 28 10.04 -4.55 5.10
CA GLY A 28 11.21 -4.03 4.39
C GLY A 28 10.78 -3.06 3.31
N HIS A 29 9.82 -3.51 2.49
CA HIS A 29 9.20 -2.72 1.43
C HIS A 29 7.70 -2.93 1.44
N ALA A 30 6.98 -2.00 0.82
CA ALA A 30 5.56 -2.13 0.55
C ALA A 30 5.27 -2.06 -0.95
N LEU A 31 4.24 -2.78 -1.41
CA LEU A 31 3.54 -2.43 -2.64
C LEU A 31 2.23 -1.77 -2.22
N ILE A 32 2.03 -0.52 -2.64
CA ILE A 32 0.80 0.24 -2.39
C ILE A 32 0.20 0.56 -3.75
N THR A 33 -1.03 0.09 -4.01
CA THR A 33 -1.70 0.27 -5.30
C THR A 33 -3.14 0.71 -5.13
N MET A 34 -3.48 1.88 -5.69
CA MET A 34 -4.83 2.44 -5.72
C MET A 34 -5.39 2.36 -7.13
N VAL A 35 -6.54 1.73 -7.27
CA VAL A 35 -7.11 1.35 -8.57
C VAL A 35 -8.57 1.79 -8.66
N GLU A 36 -8.95 2.21 -9.86
CA GLU A 36 -10.32 2.54 -10.25
C GLU A 36 -10.81 1.54 -11.31
N PRO A 37 -11.82 0.69 -11.05
CA PRO A 37 -12.52 -0.06 -12.09
C PRO A 37 -13.24 0.91 -13.03
N ARG A 38 -13.33 0.56 -14.32
CA ARG A 38 -14.17 1.32 -15.24
C ARG A 38 -15.65 1.21 -14.85
N PRO A 39 -16.46 2.24 -15.11
CA PRO A 39 -17.89 2.19 -14.81
C PRO A 39 -18.57 0.94 -15.42
N GLY A 40 -19.34 0.23 -14.59
CA GLY A 40 -19.99 -1.04 -14.95
C GLY A 40 -19.13 -2.30 -14.80
N HIS A 41 -17.86 -2.14 -14.40
CA HIS A 41 -16.92 -3.24 -14.22
C HIS A 41 -16.56 -3.52 -12.74
N GLU A 42 -17.23 -2.87 -11.79
CA GLU A 42 -16.90 -2.90 -10.37
C GLU A 42 -16.98 -4.32 -9.79
N TYR A 43 -18.08 -5.04 -10.06
CA TYR A 43 -18.26 -6.43 -9.61
C TYR A 43 -17.25 -7.38 -10.23
N ALA A 44 -17.08 -7.31 -11.56
CA ALA A 44 -16.15 -8.18 -12.27
C ALA A 44 -14.70 -7.95 -11.81
N TYR A 45 -14.32 -6.69 -11.58
CA TYR A 45 -13.01 -6.32 -11.02
C TYR A 45 -12.85 -6.86 -9.60
N ASN A 46 -13.87 -6.70 -8.73
CA ASN A 46 -13.79 -7.18 -7.35
C ASN A 46 -13.62 -8.71 -7.32
N ARG A 47 -14.44 -9.46 -8.07
CA ARG A 47 -14.32 -10.93 -8.14
C ARG A 47 -12.99 -11.39 -8.69
N TRP A 48 -12.51 -10.78 -9.80
CA TRP A 48 -11.20 -11.11 -10.33
C TRP A 48 -10.09 -10.88 -9.30
N TYR A 49 -10.17 -9.81 -8.52
CA TYR A 49 -9.14 -9.49 -7.53
C TYR A 49 -9.21 -10.43 -6.32
N GLU A 50 -10.41 -10.67 -5.77
CA GLU A 50 -10.65 -11.53 -4.60
C GLU A 50 -10.36 -13.01 -4.89
N ASP A 51 -10.82 -13.50 -6.05
CA ASP A 51 -10.82 -14.93 -6.35
C ASP A 51 -9.54 -15.40 -7.04
N ASP A 52 -8.73 -14.48 -7.60
CA ASP A 52 -7.54 -14.83 -8.38
C ASP A 52 -6.33 -13.94 -8.06
N HIS A 53 -6.40 -12.65 -8.41
CA HIS A 53 -5.20 -11.82 -8.53
C HIS A 53 -4.50 -11.53 -7.21
N PHE A 54 -5.24 -11.34 -6.12
CA PHE A 54 -4.68 -11.11 -4.79
C PHE A 54 -3.73 -12.25 -4.38
N TYR A 55 -4.12 -13.46 -4.65
CA TYR A 55 -3.32 -14.65 -4.32
C TYR A 55 -2.29 -14.97 -5.40
N ALA A 56 -2.71 -15.19 -6.63
CA ALA A 56 -1.85 -15.63 -7.72
C ALA A 56 -0.85 -14.55 -8.17
N GLY A 57 -1.22 -13.29 -8.08
CA GLY A 57 -0.40 -12.15 -8.49
C GLY A 57 0.50 -11.59 -7.38
N ALA A 58 0.24 -11.94 -6.11
CA ALA A 58 0.97 -11.40 -4.98
C ALA A 58 1.24 -12.41 -3.85
N MET A 59 0.20 -12.89 -3.14
CA MET A 59 0.36 -13.60 -1.87
C MET A 59 0.98 -15.00 -1.99
N ALA A 60 0.97 -15.62 -3.19
CA ALA A 60 1.53 -16.96 -3.40
C ALA A 60 3.06 -17.01 -3.50
N MET A 61 3.74 -15.88 -3.29
CA MET A 61 5.20 -15.82 -3.33
C MET A 61 5.83 -15.91 -1.93
N PRO A 62 7.08 -16.42 -1.81
CA PRO A 62 7.69 -16.71 -0.51
C PRO A 62 8.05 -15.44 0.31
N TRP A 63 8.18 -14.28 -0.30
CA TRP A 63 8.64 -13.06 0.36
C TRP A 63 7.56 -12.00 0.58
N MET A 64 6.31 -12.36 0.36
CA MET A 64 5.16 -11.54 0.70
C MET A 64 4.66 -11.96 2.08
N SER A 65 4.87 -11.13 3.09
CA SER A 65 4.55 -11.48 4.48
C SER A 65 3.10 -11.21 4.86
N ALA A 66 2.48 -10.19 4.26
CA ALA A 66 1.09 -9.83 4.49
C ALA A 66 0.52 -9.05 3.31
N GLY A 67 -0.81 -9.07 3.16
CA GLY A 67 -1.52 -8.27 2.17
C GLY A 67 -2.94 -7.97 2.63
N ARG A 68 -3.45 -6.78 2.31
CA ARG A 68 -4.81 -6.38 2.63
C ARG A 68 -5.40 -5.48 1.56
N ARG A 69 -6.71 -5.69 1.30
CA ARG A 69 -7.50 -4.82 0.43
C ARG A 69 -8.36 -3.88 1.26
N TRP A 70 -8.52 -2.67 0.73
CA TRP A 70 -9.30 -1.59 1.30
C TRP A 70 -10.20 -1.01 0.22
N VAL A 71 -11.32 -0.40 0.61
CA VAL A 71 -12.29 0.19 -0.29
C VAL A 71 -12.74 1.55 0.23
N ALA A 72 -12.86 2.51 -0.68
CA ALA A 72 -13.50 3.79 -0.42
C ALA A 72 -14.86 3.79 -1.12
N THR A 73 -15.93 3.70 -0.36
CA THR A 73 -17.29 3.96 -0.81
C THR A 73 -17.44 5.42 -1.23
N ARG A 74 -18.51 5.77 -1.93
CA ARG A 74 -18.68 7.12 -2.50
C ARG A 74 -18.58 8.21 -1.44
N ASP A 75 -19.15 8.02 -0.27
CA ASP A 75 -19.06 8.94 0.87
C ASP A 75 -17.61 9.15 1.34
N LEU A 76 -16.81 8.10 1.44
CA LEU A 76 -15.37 8.20 1.77
C LEU A 76 -14.56 8.91 0.67
N GLN A 77 -14.89 8.67 -0.61
CA GLN A 77 -14.24 9.37 -1.72
C GLN A 77 -14.46 10.88 -1.66
N LEU A 78 -15.64 11.31 -1.20
CA LEU A 78 -16.01 12.73 -1.07
C LEU A 78 -15.32 13.45 0.10
N LEU A 79 -14.72 12.72 1.03
CA LEU A 79 -13.91 13.28 2.13
C LEU A 79 -12.48 13.65 1.72
N ARG A 80 -12.02 13.18 0.56
CA ARG A 80 -10.63 13.30 0.14
C ARG A 80 -10.15 14.72 -0.08
N LEU A 81 -8.89 14.96 0.24
CA LEU A 81 -8.22 16.25 0.14
C LEU A 81 -6.83 16.09 -0.52
N PRO A 82 -6.25 17.16 -1.11
CA PRO A 82 -6.92 18.40 -1.51
C PRO A 82 -7.78 18.17 -2.74
N GLU A 83 -8.71 19.10 -3.04
CA GLU A 83 -9.58 19.01 -4.22
C GLU A 83 -8.79 18.87 -5.53
N LYS A 84 -7.64 19.59 -5.62
CA LYS A 84 -6.67 19.47 -6.72
C LYS A 84 -5.51 18.62 -6.28
N SER A 85 -5.61 17.31 -6.52
CA SER A 85 -4.55 16.34 -6.23
C SER A 85 -3.66 16.10 -7.45
N ALA A 86 -2.35 16.02 -7.26
CA ALA A 86 -1.44 15.55 -8.30
C ALA A 86 -1.47 14.02 -8.44
N VAL A 87 -2.00 13.30 -7.45
CA VAL A 87 -2.03 11.83 -7.42
C VAL A 87 -3.31 11.27 -8.02
N ALA A 88 -4.47 11.82 -7.68
CA ALA A 88 -5.78 11.35 -8.12
C ALA A 88 -6.57 12.46 -8.82
N GLN A 89 -6.93 12.24 -10.08
CA GLN A 89 -7.69 13.20 -10.89
C GLN A 89 -8.89 12.49 -11.56
N PRO A 90 -10.13 12.80 -11.11
CA PRO A 90 -10.48 13.65 -9.96
C PRO A 90 -9.99 13.05 -8.64
N VAL A 91 -9.96 13.84 -7.56
CA VAL A 91 -9.51 13.38 -6.23
C VAL A 91 -10.30 12.18 -5.72
N THR A 92 -11.53 12.02 -6.17
CA THR A 92 -12.40 10.88 -5.88
C THR A 92 -12.01 9.58 -6.62
N ALA A 93 -11.08 9.62 -7.59
CA ALA A 93 -10.65 8.42 -8.32
C ALA A 93 -9.85 7.45 -7.46
N GLY A 94 -9.98 6.15 -7.72
CA GLY A 94 -9.26 5.10 -6.99
C GLY A 94 -10.05 4.57 -5.80
N CYS A 95 -11.16 3.89 -6.06
CA CYS A 95 -12.03 3.37 -5.00
C CYS A 95 -11.46 2.14 -4.28
N TYR A 96 -10.49 1.42 -4.85
CA TYR A 96 -9.81 0.31 -4.19
C TYR A 96 -8.34 0.63 -3.92
N LEU A 97 -7.89 0.30 -2.73
CA LEU A 97 -6.49 0.33 -2.34
C LEU A 97 -6.07 -1.09 -1.92
N THR A 98 -4.90 -1.52 -2.35
CA THR A 98 -4.29 -2.76 -1.85
C THR A 98 -2.89 -2.46 -1.34
N THR A 99 -2.57 -3.01 -0.19
CA THR A 99 -1.27 -2.86 0.47
C THR A 99 -0.68 -4.23 0.71
N TYR A 100 0.63 -4.36 0.51
CA TYR A 100 1.37 -5.59 0.72
C TYR A 100 2.70 -5.30 1.39
N TRP A 101 3.13 -6.19 2.31
CA TRP A 101 4.45 -6.15 2.91
C TRP A 101 5.40 -7.14 2.24
N VAL A 102 6.53 -6.65 1.76
CA VAL A 102 7.63 -7.46 1.27
C VAL A 102 8.65 -7.64 2.39
N THR A 103 9.07 -8.86 2.62
CA THR A 103 10.07 -9.24 3.63
C THR A 103 11.34 -8.41 3.48
N ASP A 104 11.85 -7.90 4.60
CA ASP A 104 13.08 -7.11 4.64
C ASP A 104 14.27 -7.85 3.99
N GLY A 105 15.03 -7.11 3.17
CA GLY A 105 16.16 -7.64 2.41
C GLY A 105 15.78 -8.52 1.21
N ARG A 106 14.49 -8.59 0.82
CA ARG A 106 14.01 -9.44 -0.29
C ARG A 106 13.38 -8.69 -1.46
N TYR A 107 13.60 -7.40 -1.53
CA TYR A 107 13.03 -6.56 -2.59
C TYR A 107 13.44 -6.99 -3.99
N ASP A 108 14.75 -7.21 -4.23
CA ASP A 108 15.24 -7.57 -5.57
C ASP A 108 14.73 -8.94 -6.02
N ASP A 109 14.65 -9.91 -5.12
CA ASP A 109 14.09 -11.22 -5.40
C ASP A 109 12.60 -11.12 -5.70
N HIS A 110 11.87 -10.30 -4.93
CA HIS A 110 10.47 -9.97 -5.17
C HIS A 110 10.28 -9.34 -6.55
N MET A 111 11.11 -8.37 -6.92
CA MET A 111 10.99 -7.67 -8.21
C MET A 111 11.20 -8.61 -9.39
N LYS A 112 12.17 -9.49 -9.34
CA LYS A 112 12.38 -10.51 -10.38
C LYS A 112 11.14 -11.41 -10.52
N TRP A 113 10.60 -11.87 -9.40
CA TRP A 113 9.42 -12.74 -9.38
C TRP A 113 8.18 -12.00 -9.90
N THR A 114 7.91 -10.80 -9.38
CA THR A 114 6.67 -10.05 -9.72
C THR A 114 6.63 -9.67 -11.21
N VAL A 115 7.75 -9.29 -11.81
CA VAL A 115 7.83 -9.03 -13.25
C VAL A 115 7.57 -10.31 -14.06
N ALA A 116 8.19 -11.43 -13.67
CA ALA A 116 8.03 -12.70 -14.36
C ALA A 116 6.58 -13.22 -14.27
N ILE A 117 5.97 -13.19 -13.07
CA ILE A 117 4.60 -13.69 -12.87
C ILE A 117 3.56 -12.80 -13.57
N ASN A 118 3.74 -11.47 -13.56
CA ASN A 118 2.84 -10.57 -14.27
C ASN A 118 2.87 -10.79 -15.79
N LYS A 119 4.04 -11.02 -16.38
CA LYS A 119 4.17 -11.41 -17.80
C LYS A 119 3.43 -12.73 -18.07
N ARG A 120 3.53 -13.71 -17.19
CA ARG A 120 2.82 -14.98 -17.31
C ARG A 120 1.31 -14.82 -17.16
N LEU A 121 0.83 -14.14 -16.12
CA LEU A 121 -0.60 -13.87 -15.91
C LEU A 121 -1.21 -13.12 -17.10
N ASN A 122 -0.45 -12.17 -17.70
CA ASN A 122 -0.91 -11.46 -18.89
C ASN A 122 -1.01 -12.40 -20.12
N ARG A 123 -0.02 -13.26 -20.36
CA ARG A 123 -0.05 -14.25 -21.44
C ARG A 123 -1.20 -15.24 -21.29
N ASP A 124 -1.48 -15.65 -20.04
CA ASP A 124 -2.50 -16.63 -19.71
C ASP A 124 -3.92 -15.99 -19.62
N GLY A 125 -4.08 -14.70 -19.99
CA GLY A 125 -5.36 -13.98 -20.00
C GLY A 125 -5.94 -13.67 -18.62
N ARG A 126 -5.15 -13.76 -17.56
CA ARG A 126 -5.58 -13.61 -16.15
C ARG A 126 -5.41 -12.17 -15.62
N VAL A 127 -5.17 -11.20 -16.48
CA VAL A 127 -5.07 -9.78 -16.11
C VAL A 127 -6.36 -9.06 -16.48
N TYR A 128 -7.06 -8.51 -15.50
CA TYR A 128 -8.24 -7.69 -15.74
C TYR A 128 -7.84 -6.31 -16.29
N ARG A 129 -8.44 -5.90 -17.42
CA ARG A 129 -8.00 -4.70 -18.14
C ARG A 129 -8.89 -3.48 -17.94
N ASP A 130 -10.17 -3.69 -17.57
CA ASP A 130 -11.13 -2.58 -17.41
C ASP A 130 -10.97 -1.89 -16.05
N ARG A 131 -9.74 -1.40 -15.83
CA ARG A 131 -9.34 -0.64 -14.66
C ARG A 131 -8.28 0.41 -15.02
N THR A 132 -8.14 1.40 -14.14
CA THR A 132 -7.07 2.39 -14.18
C THR A 132 -6.26 2.33 -12.88
N HIS A 133 -4.94 2.26 -12.99
CA HIS A 133 -4.05 2.47 -11.86
C HIS A 133 -3.95 3.96 -11.60
N VAL A 134 -4.51 4.41 -10.49
CA VAL A 134 -4.47 5.81 -10.06
C VAL A 134 -3.13 6.10 -9.38
N PHE A 135 -2.71 5.19 -8.50
CA PHE A 135 -1.42 5.22 -7.82
C PHE A 135 -0.91 3.80 -7.67
N THR A 136 0.33 3.53 -8.05
CA THR A 136 0.97 2.23 -7.84
C THR A 136 2.45 2.45 -7.63
N ALA A 137 2.96 2.08 -6.47
CA ALA A 137 4.37 2.22 -6.14
C ALA A 137 4.84 1.06 -5.26
N PHE A 138 6.03 0.53 -5.58
CA PHE A 138 6.85 -0.14 -4.58
C PHE A 138 7.55 0.93 -3.75
N GLN A 139 7.72 0.69 -2.47
CA GLN A 139 8.16 1.72 -1.55
C GLN A 139 9.06 1.14 -0.46
N ASP A 140 10.15 1.83 -0.16
CA ASP A 140 11.01 1.56 1.00
C ASP A 140 10.29 1.98 2.28
N HIS A 141 10.35 1.14 3.32
CA HIS A 141 9.90 1.51 4.64
C HIS A 141 10.94 2.42 5.32
N GLU A 142 10.52 3.62 5.70
CA GLU A 142 11.40 4.63 6.32
C GLU A 142 11.24 4.67 7.84
N ALA A 143 10.00 4.64 8.34
CA ALA A 143 9.71 4.75 9.76
C ALA A 143 8.29 4.28 10.11
N THR A 144 8.08 3.99 11.39
CA THR A 144 6.74 3.82 11.98
C THR A 144 6.63 4.62 13.27
N VAL A 145 5.59 5.44 13.38
CA VAL A 145 5.23 6.19 14.58
C VAL A 145 4.01 5.54 15.22
N TYR A 146 4.16 5.08 16.46
CA TYR A 146 3.11 4.41 17.21
C TYR A 146 2.48 5.39 18.21
N ARG A 147 1.14 5.32 18.37
CA ARG A 147 0.41 6.12 19.39
C ARG A 147 0.89 5.82 20.80
N ASP A 148 0.97 4.54 21.14
CA ASP A 148 1.24 4.07 22.49
C ASP A 148 2.67 3.50 22.65
N GLY A 149 3.62 3.99 21.84
CA GLY A 149 5.02 3.56 21.89
C GLY A 149 5.19 2.08 21.58
N ALA A 150 5.59 1.29 22.58
CA ALA A 150 5.80 -0.15 22.43
C ALA A 150 4.54 -1.00 22.67
N ALA A 151 3.45 -0.41 23.15
CA ALA A 151 2.19 -1.11 23.34
C ALA A 151 1.41 -1.26 22.00
N GLY A 152 0.55 -2.26 21.92
CA GLY A 152 -0.30 -2.49 20.77
C GLY A 152 0.36 -3.23 19.60
N PRO A 153 -0.35 -3.39 18.49
CA PRO A 153 0.14 -4.05 17.28
C PRO A 153 1.36 -3.33 16.71
N ARG A 154 2.33 -4.10 16.22
CA ARG A 154 3.50 -3.57 15.49
C ARG A 154 3.17 -3.45 14.00
N ASP A 155 4.00 -2.72 13.26
CA ASP A 155 3.84 -2.44 11.84
C ASP A 155 3.75 -3.71 10.96
N PHE A 156 4.46 -4.78 11.29
CA PHE A 156 4.34 -6.04 10.55
C PHE A 156 2.98 -6.74 10.74
N HIS A 157 2.25 -6.45 11.85
CA HIS A 157 0.87 -6.92 12.06
C HIS A 157 -0.17 -6.04 11.37
N ALA A 158 0.20 -4.86 10.84
CA ALA A 158 -0.74 -3.82 10.46
C ALA A 158 -1.75 -4.27 9.40
N LEU A 159 -1.39 -5.19 8.53
CA LEU A 159 -2.30 -5.71 7.50
C LEU A 159 -3.18 -6.87 7.98
N ASP A 160 -2.79 -7.56 9.06
CA ASP A 160 -3.55 -8.66 9.65
C ASP A 160 -4.48 -8.19 10.77
N HIS A 161 -4.10 -7.13 11.47
CA HIS A 161 -4.89 -6.55 12.55
C HIS A 161 -6.21 -5.97 12.01
N PRO A 162 -7.37 -6.18 12.69
CA PRO A 162 -8.69 -5.78 12.20
C PRO A 162 -8.95 -4.27 12.38
N TYR A 163 -8.08 -3.41 11.85
CA TYR A 163 -8.33 -1.96 11.83
C TYR A 163 -9.66 -1.63 11.16
N ALA A 164 -10.39 -0.66 11.75
CA ALA A 164 -11.66 -0.18 11.22
C ALA A 164 -11.49 0.70 9.98
N GLY A 165 -10.33 1.33 9.83
CA GLY A 165 -10.02 2.18 8.69
C GLY A 165 -8.54 2.34 8.40
N LEU A 166 -8.28 2.90 7.23
CA LEU A 166 -6.97 3.33 6.76
C LEU A 166 -7.08 4.69 6.10
N VAL A 167 -6.11 5.58 6.33
CA VAL A 167 -5.93 6.78 5.50
C VAL A 167 -4.60 6.68 4.76
N LEU A 168 -4.67 6.78 3.45
CA LEU A 168 -3.52 6.99 2.59
C LEU A 168 -3.24 8.50 2.52
N GLU A 169 -2.07 8.90 2.95
CA GLU A 169 -1.56 10.26 2.78
C GLU A 169 -0.34 10.23 1.85
N VAL A 170 -0.33 11.12 0.87
CA VAL A 170 0.80 11.33 -0.04
C VAL A 170 1.27 12.76 0.11
N VAL A 171 2.53 12.94 0.42
CA VAL A 171 3.16 14.25 0.65
C VAL A 171 4.36 14.40 -0.27
N ASP A 172 4.46 15.53 -0.95
CA ASP A 172 5.63 15.88 -1.75
C ASP A 172 6.40 17.01 -1.04
N ALA A 173 7.72 16.81 -0.87
CA ALA A 173 8.63 17.86 -0.44
C ALA A 173 8.75 18.95 -1.52
N GLU A 174 9.10 20.18 -1.15
CA GLU A 174 9.30 21.28 -2.10
C GLU A 174 10.44 21.01 -3.08
N SER A 175 11.45 20.23 -2.65
CA SER A 175 12.55 19.78 -3.52
C SER A 175 13.10 18.43 -3.06
N PRO A 176 13.87 17.72 -3.91
CA PRO A 176 14.50 16.45 -3.53
C PRO A 176 15.42 16.58 -2.30
N GLU A 177 16.12 17.70 -2.15
CA GLU A 177 17.03 17.97 -1.03
C GLU A 177 16.28 18.10 0.29
N GLN A 178 15.05 18.64 0.26
CA GLN A 178 14.22 18.85 1.45
C GLN A 178 13.46 17.60 1.89
N ARG A 179 13.41 16.53 1.08
CA ARG A 179 12.68 15.30 1.47
C ARG A 179 13.19 14.71 2.79
N ALA A 180 14.49 14.73 3.03
CA ALA A 180 15.05 14.20 4.27
C ALA A 180 14.61 15.04 5.49
N GLU A 181 14.57 16.36 5.35
CA GLU A 181 14.10 17.29 6.39
C GLU A 181 12.59 17.10 6.65
N LEU A 182 11.79 16.95 5.59
CA LEU A 182 10.37 16.63 5.69
C LEU A 182 10.15 15.31 6.44
N LEU A 183 10.89 14.25 6.10
CA LEU A 183 10.81 12.97 6.80
C LEU A 183 11.14 13.11 8.29
N GLU A 184 12.23 13.79 8.62
CA GLU A 184 12.64 14.03 10.01
C GLU A 184 11.56 14.81 10.77
N TRP A 185 11.04 15.89 10.20
CA TRP A 185 9.97 16.68 10.80
C TRP A 185 8.69 15.87 11.02
N LEU A 186 8.27 15.08 10.02
CA LEU A 186 7.12 14.20 10.14
C LEU A 186 7.29 13.22 11.31
N VAL A 187 8.39 12.47 11.34
CA VAL A 187 8.59 11.38 12.31
C VAL A 187 8.88 11.89 13.72
N SER A 188 9.65 12.98 13.86
CA SER A 188 10.09 13.45 15.18
C SER A 188 9.17 14.48 15.82
N ARG A 189 8.34 15.19 15.05
CA ARG A 189 7.56 16.33 15.55
C ARG A 189 6.08 16.26 15.19
N HIS A 190 5.73 16.04 13.93
CA HIS A 190 4.36 16.15 13.45
C HIS A 190 3.54 14.92 13.83
N LEU A 191 3.95 13.73 13.38
CA LEU A 191 3.21 12.50 13.61
C LEU A 191 3.04 12.14 15.08
N PRO A 192 4.05 12.26 15.96
CA PRO A 192 3.84 11.99 17.39
C PRO A 192 2.74 12.83 18.03
N LYS A 193 2.63 14.10 17.62
CA LYS A 193 1.54 14.98 18.10
C LYS A 193 0.18 14.60 17.52
N ARG A 194 0.16 14.15 16.27
CA ARG A 194 -1.09 13.83 15.55
C ARG A 194 -1.67 12.48 15.95
N VAL A 195 -0.83 11.49 16.23
CA VAL A 195 -1.33 10.18 16.71
C VAL A 195 -1.74 10.20 18.18
N ALA A 196 -1.13 11.07 19.00
CA ALA A 196 -1.49 11.20 20.41
C ALA A 196 -2.96 11.58 20.57
N GLY A 197 -3.73 10.75 21.27
CA GLY A 197 -5.17 10.96 21.52
C GLY A 197 -6.06 10.84 20.28
N SER A 198 -5.52 10.40 19.14
CA SER A 198 -6.30 10.13 17.93
C SER A 198 -6.70 8.65 17.82
N PRO A 199 -7.62 8.28 16.92
CA PRO A 199 -7.93 6.89 16.63
C PRO A 199 -6.84 6.15 15.87
N ALA A 200 -5.78 6.81 15.39
CA ALA A 200 -4.68 6.15 14.70
C ALA A 200 -3.79 5.39 15.69
N ALA A 201 -3.71 4.07 15.55
CA ALA A 201 -2.83 3.24 16.37
C ALA A 201 -1.36 3.42 15.97
N MET A 202 -1.12 3.63 14.67
CA MET A 202 0.21 3.88 14.10
C MET A 202 0.11 4.57 12.75
N VAL A 203 1.23 5.16 12.34
CA VAL A 203 1.46 5.66 10.98
C VAL A 203 2.77 5.08 10.47
N THR A 204 2.73 4.38 9.34
CA THR A 204 3.92 3.91 8.63
C THR A 204 4.28 4.89 7.51
N VAL A 205 5.55 5.22 7.39
CA VAL A 205 6.09 6.16 6.40
C VAL A 205 6.96 5.41 5.40
N PHE A 206 6.72 5.68 4.13
CA PHE A 206 7.40 5.03 3.02
C PHE A 206 7.92 6.05 2.02
N ARG A 207 8.93 5.63 1.27
CA ARG A 207 9.51 6.37 0.14
C ARG A 207 9.35 5.55 -1.14
N PRO A 208 8.73 6.07 -2.22
CA PRO A 208 8.59 5.32 -3.46
C PRO A 208 9.93 5.00 -4.10
N THR A 209 10.01 3.79 -4.66
CA THR A 209 11.13 3.32 -5.48
C THR A 209 10.75 3.34 -6.97
N PRO A 210 11.69 3.59 -7.89
CA PRO A 210 11.43 3.48 -9.32
C PRO A 210 10.97 2.05 -9.68
N LEU A 211 9.96 1.95 -10.54
CA LEU A 211 9.53 0.66 -11.08
C LEU A 211 10.54 0.16 -12.13
N PRO A 212 10.76 -1.17 -12.25
CA PRO A 212 11.67 -1.74 -13.22
C PRO A 212 11.32 -1.33 -14.67
N GLY A 213 12.36 -1.15 -15.50
CA GLY A 213 12.18 -0.77 -16.90
C GLY A 213 11.48 -1.83 -17.74
N ASP A 214 11.59 -3.11 -17.36
CA ASP A 214 10.99 -4.27 -18.07
C ASP A 214 9.59 -4.65 -17.55
N ARG A 215 8.96 -3.81 -16.68
CA ARG A 215 7.60 -3.99 -16.22
C ARG A 215 6.58 -3.94 -17.37
N MET A 216 5.35 -4.36 -17.08
CA MET A 216 4.25 -4.23 -18.03
C MET A 216 3.97 -2.74 -18.31
N THR A 217 3.87 -2.37 -19.58
CA THR A 217 3.77 -0.97 -20.06
C THR A 217 2.51 -0.23 -19.62
N TYR A 218 1.45 -0.95 -19.25
CA TYR A 218 0.22 -0.35 -18.72
C TYR A 218 0.35 0.14 -17.25
N VAL A 219 1.40 -0.27 -16.56
CA VAL A 219 1.73 0.28 -15.23
C VAL A 219 2.66 1.47 -15.44
N LYS A 220 2.13 2.67 -15.20
CA LYS A 220 2.91 3.91 -15.32
C LYS A 220 4.06 3.95 -14.29
N GLN A 221 5.12 4.69 -14.61
CA GLN A 221 6.15 5.00 -13.64
C GLN A 221 5.58 5.91 -12.55
N VAL A 222 6.08 5.75 -11.33
CA VAL A 222 5.69 6.61 -10.20
C VAL A 222 6.22 8.01 -10.45
N GLU A 223 5.35 9.00 -10.33
CA GLU A 223 5.74 10.41 -10.30
C GLU A 223 6.20 10.80 -8.89
N GLY A 224 7.06 11.81 -8.79
CA GLY A 224 7.52 12.33 -7.51
C GLY A 224 8.48 11.39 -6.74
N VAL A 225 9.16 10.45 -7.41
CA VAL A 225 10.07 9.49 -6.74
C VAL A 225 11.12 10.18 -5.86
N ASP A 226 11.59 11.34 -6.25
CA ASP A 226 12.66 12.07 -5.55
C ASP A 226 12.16 12.97 -4.41
N THR A 227 10.86 13.34 -4.42
CA THR A 227 10.27 14.29 -3.45
C THR A 227 9.24 13.62 -2.52
N ARG A 228 8.62 12.52 -2.96
CA ARG A 228 7.43 11.95 -2.34
C ARG A 228 7.70 11.11 -1.11
N LEU A 229 6.83 11.27 -0.11
CA LEU A 229 6.62 10.33 0.98
C LEU A 229 5.17 9.84 0.95
N THR A 230 4.96 8.59 1.33
CA THR A 230 3.64 7.96 1.43
C THR A 230 3.43 7.49 2.85
N LEU A 231 2.31 7.86 3.46
CA LEU A 231 1.98 7.51 4.83
C LEU A 231 0.70 6.66 4.84
N LEU A 232 0.69 5.64 5.67
CA LEU A 232 -0.49 4.82 5.95
C LEU A 232 -0.86 4.97 7.43
N TRP A 233 -2.03 5.58 7.69
CA TRP A 233 -2.59 5.76 9.01
C TRP A 233 -3.55 4.62 9.31
N PHE A 234 -3.22 3.75 10.25
CA PHE A 234 -4.04 2.61 10.65
C PHE A 234 -4.98 3.00 11.79
N LEU A 235 -6.29 2.97 11.54
CA LEU A 235 -7.31 3.53 12.43
C LEU A 235 -8.11 2.45 13.15
N GLU A 236 -8.33 2.64 14.44
CA GLU A 236 -9.21 1.82 15.29
C GLU A 236 -10.69 2.26 15.20
N ALA A 237 -10.97 3.37 14.52
CA ALA A 237 -12.31 3.89 14.25
C ALA A 237 -12.58 3.99 12.74
N ASP A 238 -13.86 3.99 12.35
CA ASP A 238 -14.24 4.27 10.96
C ASP A 238 -13.80 5.69 10.58
N PRO A 239 -13.15 5.89 9.43
CA PRO A 239 -12.73 7.23 9.00
C PRO A 239 -13.87 8.25 8.94
N ARG A 240 -15.11 7.83 8.66
CA ARG A 240 -16.30 8.72 8.62
C ARG A 240 -16.57 9.38 9.97
N GLU A 241 -16.29 8.65 11.06
CA GLU A 241 -16.57 9.12 12.42
C GLU A 241 -15.48 10.06 12.95
N CYS A 242 -14.26 9.98 12.37
CA CYS A 242 -13.11 10.70 12.87
C CYS A 242 -12.45 11.66 11.86
N TRP A 243 -13.05 11.86 10.68
CA TRP A 243 -12.44 12.67 9.64
C TRP A 243 -12.23 14.12 10.06
N ASP A 244 -13.32 14.81 10.41
CA ASP A 244 -13.28 16.24 10.72
C ASP A 244 -12.34 16.57 11.88
N PRO A 245 -12.40 15.90 13.05
CA PRO A 245 -11.55 16.27 14.17
C PRO A 245 -10.06 15.96 13.97
N TYR A 246 -9.70 15.01 13.07
CA TYR A 246 -8.31 14.54 12.99
C TYR A 246 -7.63 14.75 11.64
N PHE A 247 -8.36 14.80 10.53
CA PHE A 247 -7.80 14.85 9.18
C PHE A 247 -8.10 16.14 8.43
N THR A 248 -9.23 16.82 8.70
CA THR A 248 -9.51 18.13 8.14
C THR A 248 -8.42 19.14 8.56
N GLY A 249 -7.80 19.81 7.57
CA GLY A 249 -6.71 20.76 7.81
C GLY A 249 -5.32 20.12 8.06
N LEU A 250 -5.19 18.81 7.90
CA LEU A 250 -3.89 18.14 7.99
C LEU A 250 -2.94 18.60 6.87
N ASP A 251 -3.49 18.84 5.69
CA ASP A 251 -2.78 19.35 4.52
C ASP A 251 -2.17 20.74 4.74
N ALA A 252 -2.82 21.61 5.50
CA ALA A 252 -2.29 22.93 5.83
C ALA A 252 -1.02 22.87 6.69
N ALA A 253 -0.91 21.92 7.60
CA ALA A 253 0.21 21.84 8.54
C ALA A 253 1.56 21.60 7.85
N VAL A 254 1.61 20.81 6.79
CA VAL A 254 2.84 20.56 6.01
C VAL A 254 3.26 21.81 5.25
N THR A 255 2.28 22.51 4.64
CA THR A 255 2.52 23.76 3.91
C THR A 255 2.96 24.88 4.85
N GLU A 256 2.36 25.00 6.04
CA GLU A 256 2.76 25.99 7.07
C GLU A 256 4.16 25.74 7.60
N ALA A 257 4.62 24.47 7.63
CA ALA A 257 6.00 24.16 8.00
C ALA A 257 7.01 24.55 6.92
N GLY A 258 6.58 24.88 5.69
CA GLY A 258 7.44 25.25 4.57
C GLY A 258 8.27 24.08 4.01
N LEU A 259 7.86 22.84 4.26
CA LEU A 259 8.63 21.63 3.91
C LEU A 259 8.06 20.88 2.70
N GLY A 260 6.82 21.18 2.32
CA GLY A 260 6.16 20.50 1.22
C GLY A 260 4.65 20.71 1.23
N ARG A 261 3.93 19.80 0.54
CA ARG A 261 2.48 19.84 0.46
C ARG A 261 1.88 18.44 0.45
N VAL A 262 0.69 18.31 0.99
CA VAL A 262 -0.10 17.09 0.86
C VAL A 262 -0.72 17.05 -0.53
N GLU A 263 -0.43 15.97 -1.26
CA GLU A 263 -0.96 15.72 -2.60
C GLU A 263 -2.20 14.84 -2.59
N LEU A 264 -2.40 14.05 -1.53
CA LEU A 264 -3.59 13.24 -1.34
C LEU A 264 -3.76 12.86 0.14
N LEU A 265 -4.99 13.04 0.64
CA LEU A 265 -5.52 12.38 1.84
C LEU A 265 -6.74 11.57 1.43
N ALA A 266 -6.68 10.26 1.55
CA ALA A 266 -7.74 9.37 1.08
C ALA A 266 -8.09 8.31 2.13
N PRO A 267 -9.32 8.36 2.70
CA PRO A 267 -9.81 7.37 3.63
C PRO A 267 -10.35 6.12 2.92
N PHE A 268 -10.21 4.98 3.61
CA PHE A 268 -10.69 3.68 3.19
C PHE A 268 -11.17 2.86 4.40
N VAL A 269 -12.06 1.92 4.16
CA VAL A 269 -12.42 0.84 5.10
C VAL A 269 -11.91 -0.50 4.57
N PRO A 270 -11.70 -1.53 5.41
CA PRO A 270 -11.26 -2.83 4.92
C PRO A 270 -12.35 -3.50 4.08
N THR A 271 -11.96 -4.16 2.99
CA THR A 271 -12.85 -5.10 2.31
C THR A 271 -13.13 -6.30 3.22
N ILE A 272 -14.23 -7.01 2.98
CA ILE A 272 -14.48 -8.31 3.59
C ILE A 272 -14.13 -9.38 2.55
N PRO A 273 -12.99 -10.10 2.72
CA PRO A 273 -12.51 -11.06 1.72
C PRO A 273 -13.57 -12.07 1.32
N GLY A 274 -13.62 -12.38 0.02
CA GLY A 274 -14.58 -13.34 -0.55
C GLY A 274 -15.99 -12.79 -0.73
N THR A 275 -16.22 -11.48 -0.53
CA THR A 275 -17.55 -10.87 -0.67
C THR A 275 -17.55 -9.71 -1.67
N ASP A 276 -18.76 -9.30 -2.10
CA ASP A 276 -19.00 -8.10 -2.90
C ASP A 276 -19.51 -6.92 -2.05
N LYS A 277 -19.33 -6.99 -0.74
CA LYS A 277 -19.71 -5.90 0.15
C LYS A 277 -19.05 -4.59 -0.30
N TYR A 278 -19.84 -3.53 -0.34
CA TYR A 278 -19.49 -2.17 -0.79
C TYR A 278 -19.43 -1.94 -2.30
N VAL A 279 -19.48 -2.97 -3.16
CA VAL A 279 -19.36 -2.78 -4.63
C VAL A 279 -20.45 -1.90 -5.20
N ASP A 280 -21.65 -1.95 -4.67
CA ASP A 280 -22.81 -1.10 -5.02
C ASP A 280 -22.76 0.32 -4.43
N GLN A 281 -21.75 0.63 -3.62
CA GLN A 281 -21.59 1.92 -2.93
C GLN A 281 -20.42 2.76 -3.49
N LEU A 282 -19.85 2.35 -4.63
CA LEU A 282 -18.65 3.00 -5.18
C LEU A 282 -18.96 4.24 -6.04
N ARG A 283 -20.22 4.42 -6.45
CA ARG A 283 -20.64 5.49 -7.38
C ARG A 283 -21.70 6.40 -6.77
#